data_2f0906675e312b29e91f7fcfb1af3338
#
_entry.id   2f0906675e312b29e91f7fcfb1af3338
#
_cell.length_a   1.000
_cell.length_b   1.000
_cell.length_c   1.000
_cell.angle_alpha   90.00
_cell.angle_beta   90.00
_cell.angle_gamma   90.00
#
_symmetry.space_group_name_H-M   'P 1'
#
loop_
_entity.id
_entity.type
_entity.pdbx_description
1 polymer ?
#
loop_
_entity_poly.entity_id
_entity_poly.type
_entity_poly.pdbx_seq_one_letter_code
_entity_poly.pdbx_strand_id
1 'polypeptide(L)'
;MTVTMNRRKAITLIGGAAATVGLARPALSQNRKITVGALRFTSHSGSFIAFERGYFADAGLDVELRFFQAAQPMAVAIASGSIDYAITAVSGGLISLAQKGAVKVIGGALSEEPGIDGQKILVSDAAFKAGVTSPAMLDGKTFGVSTAGSSFHYMGSKIAAAEGVSMKFKPLQKVGAIIGALKSGQIDAWSIVPHIAKPLAKSGTAHIIGDVSDYLPNYQITTVFTSARNAAEQKVMTGDFLAGFTKGVADYNAAMIARTGGDAGVNEMVELIHKYVYADRPLEKAAPSIINGTMRLNEGAALNVTSIQDQLKWFQSEALVDADITMDTLVDTSYVKTIHA
;
A
#
# COMPACT_ATOMS: atom_id res chain seq x y z
N MET A 1 0.24 -92.22 27.45
CA MET A 1 1.04 -91.24 28.23
C MET A 1 0.21 -90.02 28.44
N THR A 2 -0.38 -89.94 29.63
CA THR A 2 -1.30 -88.88 30.05
C THR A 2 -0.50 -87.78 30.76
N VAL A 3 -0.44 -86.56 30.22
CA VAL A 3 0.17 -85.47 30.91
C VAL A 3 -0.90 -84.61 31.58
N THR A 4 -0.90 -84.65 32.90
CA THR A 4 -1.77 -83.90 33.80
C THR A 4 -1.37 -82.42 33.83
N MET A 5 -2.30 -81.58 33.47
CA MET A 5 -2.19 -80.13 33.52
C MET A 5 -2.47 -79.61 34.95
N ASN A 6 -1.52 -79.00 35.58
CA ASN A 6 -1.53 -78.48 36.94
C ASN A 6 -2.23 -77.14 37.08
N ARG A 7 -3.27 -77.04 37.90
CA ARG A 7 -4.18 -75.88 38.07
C ARG A 7 -3.62 -74.66 38.83
N ARG A 8 -2.31 -74.46 38.88
CA ARG A 8 -1.71 -73.38 39.69
C ARG A 8 -0.98 -72.28 38.92
N LYS A 9 -1.25 -72.10 37.63
CA LYS A 9 -0.65 -71.01 36.87
C LYS A 9 -1.64 -70.13 36.08
N ALA A 10 -2.84 -69.93 36.63
CA ALA A 10 -3.87 -69.11 35.99
C ALA A 10 -4.31 -67.90 36.85
N ILE A 11 -3.39 -67.23 37.55
CA ILE A 11 -3.67 -65.96 38.24
C ILE A 11 -2.38 -65.21 38.20
N THR A 12 -2.15 -64.38 37.18
CA THR A 12 -1.36 -63.10 37.15
C THR A 12 -1.22 -62.65 35.73
N LEU A 13 -2.23 -62.02 35.18
CA LEU A 13 -2.14 -61.12 33.99
C LEU A 13 -3.43 -60.31 33.90
N ILE A 14 -3.79 -59.61 35.02
CA ILE A 14 -4.62 -58.37 34.94
C ILE A 14 -3.76 -57.27 35.48
N GLY A 15 -2.94 -56.75 34.61
CA GLY A 15 -2.04 -55.61 34.86
C GLY A 15 -2.27 -54.57 33.77
N GLY A 16 -3.14 -53.61 34.06
CA GLY A 16 -3.01 -52.23 33.71
C GLY A 16 -2.70 -51.87 32.25
N ALA A 17 -3.68 -51.89 31.37
CA ALA A 17 -3.68 -50.97 30.23
C ALA A 17 -4.04 -49.55 30.75
N ALA A 18 -3.07 -48.85 31.32
CA ALA A 18 -3.18 -47.41 31.51
C ALA A 18 -3.21 -46.80 30.12
N ALA A 19 -4.40 -46.47 29.62
CA ALA A 19 -4.57 -45.60 28.46
C ALA A 19 -3.96 -44.24 28.82
N THR A 20 -2.71 -44.04 28.39
CA THR A 20 -2.16 -42.70 28.28
C THR A 20 -2.96 -41.96 27.19
N VAL A 21 -4.03 -41.29 27.61
CA VAL A 21 -4.63 -40.24 26.83
C VAL A 21 -3.53 -39.17 26.71
N GLY A 22 -2.71 -39.32 25.69
CA GLY A 22 -1.82 -38.28 25.26
C GLY A 22 -2.69 -37.08 24.91
N LEU A 23 -2.74 -36.07 25.81
CA LEU A 23 -3.20 -34.74 25.45
C LEU A 23 -2.35 -34.35 24.25
N ALA A 24 -2.89 -34.49 23.05
CA ALA A 24 -2.31 -33.90 21.85
C ALA A 24 -2.23 -32.41 22.16
N ARG A 25 -1.05 -31.93 22.55
CA ARG A 25 -0.76 -30.51 22.53
C ARG A 25 -1.09 -30.06 21.12
N PRO A 26 -1.95 -29.05 20.93
CA PRO A 26 -2.09 -28.47 19.60
C PRO A 26 -0.69 -28.15 19.13
N ALA A 27 -0.26 -28.77 18.03
CA ALA A 27 0.97 -28.37 17.37
C ALA A 27 0.84 -26.87 17.15
N LEU A 28 1.70 -26.07 17.80
CA LEU A 28 1.81 -24.65 17.52
C LEU A 28 2.11 -24.58 16.02
N SER A 29 1.07 -24.26 15.25
CA SER A 29 1.22 -24.06 13.81
C SER A 29 2.32 -23.02 13.66
N GLN A 30 3.43 -23.40 13.05
CA GLN A 30 4.49 -22.42 12.74
C GLN A 30 3.86 -21.33 11.89
N ASN A 31 4.02 -20.08 12.30
CA ASN A 31 3.54 -18.95 11.51
C ASN A 31 4.06 -19.05 10.09
N ARG A 32 3.19 -18.82 9.12
CA ARG A 32 3.56 -18.82 7.69
C ARG A 32 4.40 -17.58 7.39
N LYS A 33 5.62 -17.80 6.92
CA LYS A 33 6.51 -16.69 6.52
C LYS A 33 5.98 -16.04 5.25
N ILE A 34 5.83 -14.72 5.28
CA ILE A 34 5.47 -13.90 4.12
C ILE A 34 6.29 -12.62 4.10
N THR A 35 6.52 -12.10 2.91
CA THR A 35 7.19 -10.80 2.72
C THR A 35 6.21 -9.78 2.16
N VAL A 36 6.13 -8.61 2.81
CA VAL A 36 5.23 -7.51 2.43
C VAL A 36 6.02 -6.32 1.92
N GLY A 37 5.76 -5.93 0.67
CA GLY A 37 6.36 -4.77 0.02
C GLY A 37 5.65 -3.46 0.38
N ALA A 38 6.42 -2.42 0.75
CA ALA A 38 5.92 -1.10 1.08
C ALA A 38 6.88 0.01 0.66
N LEU A 39 6.37 1.25 0.60
CA LEU A 39 7.18 2.46 0.56
C LEU A 39 7.27 3.04 1.98
N ARG A 40 8.34 3.81 2.27
CA ARG A 40 8.48 4.52 3.55
C ARG A 40 7.64 5.80 3.58
N PHE A 41 6.31 5.63 3.43
CA PHE A 41 5.32 6.70 3.38
C PHE A 41 4.28 6.52 4.49
N THR A 42 3.73 7.62 5.00
CA THR A 42 2.62 7.58 5.96
C THR A 42 1.39 6.84 5.40
N SER A 43 1.19 6.90 4.09
CA SER A 43 0.12 6.17 3.39
C SER A 43 0.26 4.63 3.43
N HIS A 44 1.41 4.10 3.85
CA HIS A 44 1.65 2.66 4.02
C HIS A 44 1.58 2.22 5.49
N SER A 45 1.19 3.12 6.40
CA SER A 45 1.22 2.88 7.85
C SER A 45 0.33 1.73 8.30
N GLY A 46 -0.74 1.37 7.56
CA GLY A 46 -1.56 0.20 7.88
C GLY A 46 -0.73 -1.08 8.03
N SER A 47 0.26 -1.29 7.14
CA SER A 47 1.17 -2.45 7.24
C SER A 47 2.14 -2.34 8.42
N PHE A 48 2.66 -1.13 8.70
CA PHE A 48 3.61 -0.92 9.79
C PHE A 48 2.95 -1.16 11.14
N ILE A 49 1.73 -0.62 11.31
CA ILE A 49 0.95 -0.75 12.53
C ILE A 49 0.53 -2.21 12.73
N ALA A 50 0.06 -2.88 11.67
CA ALA A 50 -0.30 -4.30 11.73
C ALA A 50 0.90 -5.16 12.16
N PHE A 51 2.09 -4.85 11.68
CA PHE A 51 3.32 -5.53 12.06
C PHE A 51 3.70 -5.25 13.51
N GLU A 52 3.78 -3.99 13.91
CA GLU A 52 4.22 -3.57 15.25
C GLU A 52 3.26 -3.98 16.38
N ARG A 53 1.96 -4.02 16.08
CA ARG A 53 0.91 -4.44 17.04
C ARG A 53 0.66 -5.95 17.03
N GLY A 54 1.43 -6.71 16.23
CA GLY A 54 1.33 -8.16 16.20
C GLY A 54 0.10 -8.71 15.47
N TYR A 55 -0.69 -7.89 14.76
CA TYR A 55 -1.93 -8.34 14.10
C TYR A 55 -1.69 -9.38 13.00
N PHE A 56 -0.53 -9.34 12.35
CA PHE A 56 -0.13 -10.40 11.43
C PHE A 56 0.24 -11.68 12.17
N ALA A 57 0.95 -11.59 13.28
CA ALA A 57 1.32 -12.74 14.11
C ALA A 57 0.09 -13.42 14.69
N ASP A 58 -0.90 -12.65 15.17
CA ASP A 58 -2.20 -13.13 15.65
C ASP A 58 -2.99 -13.86 14.54
N ALA A 59 -2.78 -13.47 13.28
CA ALA A 59 -3.36 -14.13 12.11
C ALA A 59 -2.51 -15.33 11.63
N GLY A 60 -1.47 -15.75 12.38
CA GLY A 60 -0.61 -16.86 12.03
C GLY A 60 0.39 -16.57 10.91
N LEU A 61 0.80 -15.31 10.77
CA LEU A 61 1.76 -14.85 9.76
C LEU A 61 3.03 -14.32 10.43
N ASP A 62 4.18 -14.78 9.93
CA ASP A 62 5.53 -14.25 10.24
C ASP A 62 5.93 -13.31 9.09
N VAL A 63 5.78 -11.99 9.31
CA VAL A 63 5.91 -10.97 8.27
C VAL A 63 7.29 -10.35 8.25
N GLU A 64 7.93 -10.31 7.07
CA GLU A 64 9.07 -9.46 6.78
C GLU A 64 8.60 -8.24 5.95
N LEU A 65 8.87 -7.02 6.42
CA LEU A 65 8.62 -5.81 5.65
C LEU A 65 9.81 -5.51 4.73
N ARG A 66 9.55 -5.40 3.41
CA ARG A 66 10.56 -5.04 2.41
C ARG A 66 10.24 -3.69 1.78
N PHE A 67 11.23 -2.77 1.78
CA PHE A 67 11.02 -1.40 1.32
C PHE A 67 11.53 -1.17 -0.10
N PHE A 68 10.71 -0.47 -0.87
CA PHE A 68 10.97 -0.08 -2.26
C PHE A 68 11.00 1.44 -2.39
N GLN A 69 11.47 1.93 -3.55
CA GLN A 69 11.57 3.38 -3.84
C GLN A 69 10.61 3.85 -4.93
N ALA A 70 9.84 2.92 -5.53
CA ALA A 70 8.83 3.19 -6.55
C ALA A 70 7.86 1.99 -6.66
N ALA A 71 6.69 2.20 -7.29
CA ALA A 71 5.65 1.18 -7.47
C ALA A 71 6.08 0.05 -8.41
N GLN A 72 6.69 0.39 -9.54
CA GLN A 72 7.04 -0.58 -10.58
C GLN A 72 7.94 -1.74 -10.10
N PRO A 73 9.05 -1.51 -9.37
CA PRO A 73 9.88 -2.60 -8.84
C PRO A 73 9.11 -3.53 -7.89
N MET A 74 8.10 -3.02 -7.20
CA MET A 74 7.28 -3.80 -6.26
C MET A 74 6.35 -4.78 -7.02
N ALA A 75 5.73 -4.33 -8.12
CA ALA A 75 4.93 -5.20 -8.99
C ALA A 75 5.78 -6.33 -9.61
N VAL A 76 7.01 -6.01 -10.02
CA VAL A 76 7.98 -7.01 -10.52
C VAL A 76 8.37 -8.00 -9.43
N ALA A 77 8.57 -7.55 -8.19
CA ALA A 77 8.92 -8.41 -7.06
C ALA A 77 7.79 -9.39 -6.71
N ILE A 78 6.52 -8.99 -6.80
CA ILE A 78 5.36 -9.91 -6.70
C ILE A 78 5.37 -10.93 -7.83
N ALA A 79 5.50 -10.47 -9.07
CA ALA A 79 5.47 -11.35 -10.25
C ALA A 79 6.61 -12.38 -10.26
N SER A 80 7.76 -12.05 -9.68
CA SER A 80 8.91 -12.97 -9.53
C SER A 80 8.82 -13.87 -8.28
N GLY A 81 7.82 -13.69 -7.42
CA GLY A 81 7.71 -14.41 -6.15
C GLY A 81 8.73 -13.97 -5.09
N SER A 82 9.38 -12.82 -5.27
CA SER A 82 10.34 -12.28 -4.29
C SER A 82 9.67 -11.64 -3.08
N ILE A 83 8.41 -11.27 -3.18
CA ILE A 83 7.53 -10.84 -2.10
C ILE A 83 6.14 -11.40 -2.32
N ASP A 84 5.34 -11.52 -1.26
CA ASP A 84 4.02 -12.17 -1.30
C ASP A 84 2.88 -11.16 -1.47
N TYR A 85 2.91 -10.06 -0.73
CA TYR A 85 1.92 -8.99 -0.76
C TYR A 85 2.60 -7.64 -0.92
N ALA A 86 1.90 -6.68 -1.48
CA ALA A 86 2.42 -5.32 -1.58
C ALA A 86 1.30 -4.28 -1.57
N ILE A 87 1.66 -3.08 -1.11
CA ILE A 87 0.79 -1.91 -1.10
C ILE A 87 1.46 -0.83 -1.95
N THR A 88 0.85 -0.45 -3.07
CA THR A 88 1.27 0.70 -3.87
C THR A 88 0.23 1.11 -4.91
N ALA A 89 0.54 2.15 -5.68
CA ALA A 89 -0.32 2.65 -6.74
C ALA A 89 -0.39 1.69 -7.95
N VAL A 90 -1.51 1.71 -8.63
CA VAL A 90 -1.66 1.07 -9.94
C VAL A 90 -0.72 1.73 -10.95
N SER A 91 -0.13 0.93 -11.81
CA SER A 91 0.76 1.38 -12.89
C SER A 91 0.56 0.53 -14.13
N GLY A 92 0.94 1.04 -15.31
CA GLY A 92 0.90 0.26 -16.54
C GLY A 92 1.67 -1.06 -16.45
N GLY A 93 2.80 -1.06 -15.72
CA GLY A 93 3.56 -2.29 -15.49
C GLY A 93 2.83 -3.31 -14.60
N LEU A 94 2.10 -2.87 -13.56
CA LEU A 94 1.26 -3.76 -12.76
C LEU A 94 0.14 -4.35 -13.62
N ILE A 95 -0.53 -3.52 -14.43
CA ILE A 95 -1.62 -3.95 -15.34
C ILE A 95 -1.09 -4.97 -16.37
N SER A 96 0.06 -4.70 -16.99
CA SER A 96 0.69 -5.64 -17.93
C SER A 96 1.10 -6.96 -17.28
N LEU A 97 1.51 -6.95 -16.01
CA LEU A 97 1.78 -8.17 -15.25
C LEU A 97 0.50 -8.92 -14.89
N ALA A 98 -0.60 -8.20 -14.62
CA ALA A 98 -1.91 -8.82 -14.41
C ALA A 98 -2.42 -9.49 -15.68
N GLN A 99 -2.26 -8.88 -16.85
CA GLN A 99 -2.58 -9.49 -18.15
C GLN A 99 -1.83 -10.81 -18.38
N LYS A 100 -0.58 -10.88 -17.93
CA LYS A 100 0.23 -12.11 -17.98
C LYS A 100 -0.14 -13.15 -16.91
N GLY A 101 -1.18 -12.90 -16.11
CA GLY A 101 -1.59 -13.77 -15.02
C GLY A 101 -0.62 -13.81 -13.84
N ALA A 102 0.25 -12.80 -13.69
CA ALA A 102 1.27 -12.80 -12.64
C ALA A 102 0.80 -12.12 -11.34
N VAL A 103 -0.06 -11.11 -11.41
CA VAL A 103 -0.51 -10.33 -10.24
C VAL A 103 -2.02 -10.12 -10.25
N LYS A 104 -2.58 -9.83 -9.07
CA LYS A 104 -3.98 -9.43 -8.85
C LYS A 104 -4.06 -8.34 -7.79
N VAL A 105 -4.85 -7.31 -8.05
CA VAL A 105 -5.30 -6.36 -7.03
C VAL A 105 -6.40 -7.04 -6.23
N ILE A 106 -6.27 -7.01 -4.89
CA ILE A 106 -7.16 -7.70 -3.94
C ILE A 106 -7.78 -6.75 -2.90
N GLY A 107 -7.48 -5.45 -2.95
CA GLY A 107 -8.04 -4.46 -2.04
C GLY A 107 -7.53 -3.06 -2.31
N GLY A 108 -8.18 -2.07 -1.68
CA GLY A 108 -7.75 -0.68 -1.62
C GLY A 108 -6.90 -0.40 -0.38
N ALA A 109 -6.08 0.65 -0.43
CA ALA A 109 -5.28 1.04 0.72
C ALA A 109 -5.36 2.54 1.01
N LEU A 110 -5.35 3.39 -0.02
CA LEU A 110 -5.46 4.85 0.11
C LEU A 110 -6.28 5.41 -1.04
N SER A 111 -7.19 6.33 -0.74
CA SER A 111 -7.93 7.10 -1.74
C SER A 111 -7.87 8.60 -1.44
N GLU A 112 -8.02 9.44 -2.48
CA GLU A 112 -8.49 10.81 -2.27
C GLU A 112 -9.91 10.76 -1.69
N GLU A 113 -10.20 11.65 -0.75
CA GLU A 113 -11.50 11.71 -0.09
C GLU A 113 -11.90 13.17 0.12
N PRO A 114 -13.09 13.59 -0.32
CA PRO A 114 -13.57 14.94 -0.09
C PRO A 114 -13.59 15.29 1.41
N GLY A 115 -13.03 16.45 1.75
CA GLY A 115 -12.97 16.92 3.14
C GLY A 115 -11.81 16.34 3.97
N ILE A 116 -11.04 15.41 3.45
CA ILE A 116 -9.78 14.93 4.03
C ILE A 116 -8.61 15.51 3.23
N ASP A 117 -7.55 15.89 3.94
CA ASP A 117 -6.34 16.38 3.28
C ASP A 117 -5.75 15.33 2.34
N GLY A 118 -5.44 15.73 1.11
CA GLY A 118 -5.03 14.85 0.02
C GLY A 118 -3.70 15.23 -0.62
N GLN A 119 -3.37 14.57 -1.73
CA GLN A 119 -2.17 14.86 -2.50
C GLN A 119 -2.17 16.29 -3.03
N LYS A 120 -0.99 16.89 -3.08
CA LYS A 120 -0.76 18.28 -3.50
C LYS A 120 -0.11 18.34 -4.87
N ILE A 121 -0.47 19.37 -5.62
CA ILE A 121 0.20 19.75 -6.86
C ILE A 121 1.26 20.79 -6.48
N LEU A 122 2.51 20.47 -6.80
CA LEU A 122 3.68 21.28 -6.47
C LEU A 122 4.30 21.88 -7.73
N VAL A 123 4.85 23.08 -7.58
CA VAL A 123 5.81 23.64 -8.54
C VAL A 123 7.14 23.94 -7.84
N SER A 124 8.23 23.90 -8.60
CA SER A 124 9.56 24.30 -8.14
C SER A 124 9.58 25.79 -7.77
N ASP A 125 10.46 26.19 -6.87
CA ASP A 125 10.64 27.62 -6.53
C ASP A 125 10.98 28.46 -7.76
N ALA A 126 11.76 27.91 -8.69
CA ALA A 126 12.09 28.59 -9.95
C ALA A 126 10.83 28.80 -10.83
N ALA A 127 9.98 27.81 -11.00
CA ALA A 127 8.75 27.93 -11.77
C ALA A 127 7.75 28.90 -11.09
N PHE A 128 7.66 28.86 -9.76
CA PHE A 128 6.80 29.78 -8.99
C PHE A 128 7.24 31.23 -9.15
N LYS A 129 8.53 31.50 -9.02
CA LYS A 129 9.12 32.84 -9.25
C LYS A 129 8.97 33.34 -10.71
N ALA A 130 8.87 32.41 -11.65
CA ALA A 130 8.54 32.71 -13.05
C ALA A 130 7.03 32.90 -13.30
N GLY A 131 6.20 32.91 -12.25
CA GLY A 131 4.77 33.22 -12.31
C GLY A 131 3.83 31.99 -12.38
N VAL A 132 4.32 30.76 -12.26
CA VAL A 132 3.47 29.55 -12.26
C VAL A 132 2.85 29.38 -10.88
N THR A 133 1.65 29.88 -10.68
CA THR A 133 0.95 29.91 -9.38
C THR A 133 -0.35 29.09 -9.33
N SER A 134 -0.76 28.50 -10.46
CA SER A 134 -1.93 27.63 -10.56
C SER A 134 -1.69 26.50 -11.57
N PRO A 135 -2.45 25.38 -11.50
CA PRO A 135 -2.35 24.29 -12.46
C PRO A 135 -2.63 24.71 -13.91
N ALA A 136 -3.51 25.68 -14.14
CA ALA A 136 -3.78 26.24 -15.48
C ALA A 136 -2.54 26.86 -16.16
N MET A 137 -1.48 27.16 -15.40
CA MET A 137 -0.24 27.75 -15.90
C MET A 137 0.85 26.69 -16.21
N LEU A 138 0.50 25.41 -16.20
CA LEU A 138 1.44 24.31 -16.45
C LEU A 138 1.65 24.01 -17.95
N ASP A 139 1.10 24.84 -18.85
CA ASP A 139 1.32 24.65 -20.30
C ASP A 139 2.79 24.71 -20.67
N GLY A 140 3.25 23.72 -21.44
CA GLY A 140 4.65 23.57 -21.85
C GLY A 140 5.64 23.19 -20.75
N LYS A 141 5.21 23.11 -19.49
CA LYS A 141 6.05 22.80 -18.31
C LYS A 141 6.42 21.32 -18.22
N THR A 142 7.52 21.07 -17.50
CA THR A 142 7.97 19.69 -17.20
C THR A 142 7.33 19.17 -15.91
N PHE A 143 6.69 18.01 -15.99
CA PHE A 143 6.08 17.34 -14.84
C PHE A 143 6.87 16.06 -14.52
N GLY A 144 7.32 15.91 -13.26
CA GLY A 144 8.11 14.76 -12.82
C GLY A 144 7.26 13.52 -12.63
N VAL A 145 7.72 12.39 -13.20
CA VAL A 145 7.11 11.07 -13.01
C VAL A 145 8.17 10.04 -12.64
N SER A 146 7.80 8.94 -11.99
CA SER A 146 8.77 7.86 -11.76
C SER A 146 9.08 7.11 -13.07
N THR A 147 8.03 6.74 -13.80
CA THR A 147 8.12 6.11 -15.13
C THR A 147 6.94 6.57 -15.99
N ALA A 148 7.03 6.42 -17.30
CA ALA A 148 5.84 6.45 -18.13
C ALA A 148 4.85 5.40 -17.62
N GLY A 149 3.56 5.73 -17.55
CA GLY A 149 2.55 4.85 -16.99
C GLY A 149 2.62 4.65 -15.46
N SER A 150 3.25 5.57 -14.71
CA SER A 150 3.12 5.61 -13.24
C SER A 150 1.86 6.37 -12.82
N SER A 151 1.47 6.24 -11.56
CA SER A 151 0.39 7.06 -10.96
C SER A 151 0.64 8.55 -11.07
N PHE A 152 1.89 8.99 -11.03
CA PHE A 152 2.25 10.40 -11.26
C PHE A 152 1.95 10.83 -12.70
N HIS A 153 2.17 9.94 -13.69
CA HIS A 153 1.81 10.22 -15.09
C HIS A 153 0.30 10.32 -15.24
N TYR A 154 -0.47 9.39 -14.65
CA TYR A 154 -1.92 9.43 -14.64
C TYR A 154 -2.45 10.74 -14.03
N MET A 155 -2.00 11.11 -12.82
CA MET A 155 -2.42 12.36 -12.18
C MET A 155 -2.08 13.59 -13.01
N GLY A 156 -0.86 13.69 -13.49
CA GLY A 156 -0.43 14.81 -14.35
C GLY A 156 -1.27 14.91 -15.62
N SER A 157 -1.57 13.79 -16.28
CA SER A 157 -2.40 13.79 -17.49
C SER A 157 -3.86 14.21 -17.22
N LYS A 158 -4.44 13.78 -16.08
CA LYS A 158 -5.80 14.20 -15.70
C LYS A 158 -5.85 15.71 -15.37
N ILE A 159 -4.85 16.23 -14.67
CA ILE A 159 -4.72 17.66 -14.41
C ILE A 159 -4.59 18.42 -15.74
N ALA A 160 -3.68 17.98 -16.62
CA ALA A 160 -3.47 18.61 -17.92
C ALA A 160 -4.75 18.64 -18.76
N ALA A 161 -5.48 17.54 -18.82
CA ALA A 161 -6.74 17.42 -19.57
C ALA A 161 -7.82 18.36 -19.01
N ALA A 162 -7.94 18.47 -17.69
CA ALA A 162 -8.93 19.32 -17.04
C ALA A 162 -8.63 20.83 -17.25
N GLU A 163 -7.36 21.20 -17.22
CA GLU A 163 -6.92 22.60 -17.42
C GLU A 163 -6.73 22.97 -18.91
N GLY A 164 -6.84 22.01 -19.84
CA GLY A 164 -6.60 22.25 -21.27
C GLY A 164 -5.17 22.61 -21.60
N VAL A 165 -4.19 22.12 -20.81
CA VAL A 165 -2.75 22.40 -20.98
C VAL A 165 -1.99 21.15 -21.44
N SER A 166 -0.80 21.37 -22.01
CA SER A 166 0.10 20.28 -22.42
C SER A 166 1.37 20.32 -21.56
N MET A 167 1.66 19.20 -20.88
CA MET A 167 2.87 19.06 -20.05
C MET A 167 3.87 18.07 -20.66
N LYS A 168 5.16 18.24 -20.35
CA LYS A 168 6.24 17.33 -20.72
C LYS A 168 6.55 16.40 -19.54
N PHE A 169 6.18 15.12 -19.62
CA PHE A 169 6.46 14.17 -18.55
C PHE A 169 7.91 13.70 -18.57
N LYS A 170 8.63 13.92 -17.43
CA LYS A 170 10.05 13.56 -17.27
C LYS A 170 10.21 12.37 -16.32
N PRO A 171 10.59 11.16 -16.82
CA PRO A 171 10.84 9.99 -15.98
C PRO A 171 12.13 10.15 -15.16
N LEU A 172 12.04 9.90 -13.84
CA LEU A 172 13.14 10.08 -12.87
C LEU A 172 13.36 8.84 -11.99
N GLN A 173 12.70 7.72 -12.29
CA GLN A 173 12.82 6.39 -11.70
C GLN A 173 12.34 6.26 -10.26
N LYS A 174 12.69 7.16 -9.35
CA LYS A 174 12.42 7.07 -7.91
C LYS A 174 12.05 8.41 -7.31
N VAL A 175 11.23 8.37 -6.25
CA VAL A 175 10.71 9.56 -5.56
C VAL A 175 11.82 10.52 -5.13
N GLY A 176 12.92 10.00 -4.57
CA GLY A 176 14.05 10.85 -4.16
C GLY A 176 14.68 11.65 -5.31
N ALA A 177 14.74 11.07 -6.51
CA ALA A 177 15.23 11.78 -7.69
C ALA A 177 14.26 12.87 -8.17
N ILE A 178 12.93 12.60 -8.08
CA ILE A 178 11.91 13.61 -8.41
C ILE A 178 12.01 14.79 -7.43
N ILE A 179 12.15 14.53 -6.13
CA ILE A 179 12.36 15.57 -5.10
C ILE A 179 13.60 16.40 -5.43
N GLY A 180 14.72 15.76 -5.77
CA GLY A 180 15.96 16.44 -6.15
C GLY A 180 15.79 17.33 -7.39
N ALA A 181 15.13 16.81 -8.43
CA ALA A 181 14.87 17.53 -9.66
C ALA A 181 13.91 18.72 -9.46
N LEU A 182 12.89 18.57 -8.62
CA LEU A 182 11.99 19.68 -8.27
C LEU A 182 12.72 20.77 -7.50
N LYS A 183 13.54 20.41 -6.50
CA LYS A 183 14.35 21.36 -5.72
C LYS A 183 15.35 22.14 -6.55
N SER A 184 15.93 21.51 -7.55
CA SER A 184 16.93 22.14 -8.43
C SER A 184 16.33 22.86 -9.64
N GLY A 185 14.99 22.81 -9.81
CA GLY A 185 14.31 23.38 -10.98
C GLY A 185 14.54 22.60 -12.29
N GLN A 186 15.02 21.35 -12.21
CA GLN A 186 15.15 20.48 -13.39
C GLN A 186 13.81 19.93 -13.89
N ILE A 187 12.78 20.00 -13.04
CA ILE A 187 11.37 19.86 -13.38
C ILE A 187 10.60 21.03 -12.79
N ASP A 188 9.53 21.42 -13.46
CA ASP A 188 8.70 22.54 -13.04
C ASP A 188 7.66 22.11 -12.00
N ALA A 189 7.04 20.94 -12.17
CA ALA A 189 5.91 20.50 -11.37
C ALA A 189 5.97 19.00 -11.00
N TRP A 190 5.18 18.65 -9.98
CA TRP A 190 4.97 17.28 -9.52
C TRP A 190 3.74 17.20 -8.61
N SER A 191 3.16 15.99 -8.44
CA SER A 191 2.10 15.73 -7.45
C SER A 191 2.53 14.63 -6.49
N ILE A 192 2.27 14.84 -5.17
CA ILE A 192 2.69 13.91 -4.12
C ILE A 192 1.85 14.04 -2.86
N VAL A 193 1.86 12.99 -2.04
CA VAL A 193 1.21 12.93 -0.72
C VAL A 193 1.69 14.04 0.23
N PRO A 194 0.82 14.52 1.13
CA PRO A 194 1.07 15.75 1.90
C PRO A 194 2.26 15.68 2.85
N HIS A 195 2.62 14.50 3.39
CA HIS A 195 3.79 14.39 4.27
C HIS A 195 5.12 14.72 3.58
N ILE A 196 5.19 14.65 2.23
CA ILE A 196 6.33 15.08 1.42
C ILE A 196 6.10 16.51 0.90
N ALA A 197 4.90 16.80 0.39
CA ALA A 197 4.59 18.09 -0.23
C ALA A 197 4.71 19.26 0.74
N LYS A 198 4.08 19.16 1.91
CA LYS A 198 4.05 20.25 2.89
C LYS A 198 5.42 20.64 3.45
N PRO A 199 6.32 19.71 3.82
CA PRO A 199 7.69 20.05 4.19
C PRO A 199 8.48 20.74 3.06
N LEU A 200 8.29 20.33 1.80
CA LEU A 200 8.93 21.00 0.65
C LEU A 200 8.43 22.43 0.50
N ALA A 201 7.12 22.65 0.65
CA ALA A 201 6.53 23.98 0.62
C ALA A 201 6.98 24.83 1.82
N LYS A 202 6.98 24.28 3.04
CA LYS A 202 7.43 24.97 4.25
C LYS A 202 8.90 25.42 4.16
N SER A 203 9.74 24.64 3.49
CA SER A 203 11.16 25.00 3.28
C SER A 203 11.38 26.02 2.15
N GLY A 204 10.34 26.42 1.42
CA GLY A 204 10.44 27.31 0.27
C GLY A 204 11.12 26.71 -0.97
N THR A 205 11.38 25.40 -0.96
CA THR A 205 12.02 24.71 -2.11
C THR A 205 11.04 24.30 -3.20
N ALA A 206 9.75 24.30 -2.88
CA ALA A 206 8.64 24.13 -3.81
C ALA A 206 7.42 24.89 -3.28
N HIS A 207 6.39 25.04 -4.10
CA HIS A 207 5.14 25.73 -3.72
C HIS A 207 3.94 24.87 -4.07
N ILE A 208 2.94 24.81 -3.18
CA ILE A 208 1.66 24.14 -3.44
C ILE A 208 0.81 25.10 -4.29
N ILE A 209 0.31 24.62 -5.42
CA ILE A 209 -0.51 25.41 -6.35
C ILE A 209 -1.93 24.82 -6.55
N GLY A 210 -2.23 23.70 -5.90
CA GLY A 210 -3.55 23.04 -5.96
C GLY A 210 -3.55 21.69 -5.29
N ASP A 211 -4.72 21.09 -5.23
CA ASP A 211 -4.96 19.76 -4.70
C ASP A 211 -5.32 18.77 -5.83
N VAL A 212 -4.84 17.53 -5.71
CA VAL A 212 -5.17 16.47 -6.69
C VAL A 212 -6.66 16.11 -6.63
N SER A 213 -7.27 16.19 -5.44
CA SER A 213 -8.70 15.94 -5.24
C SER A 213 -9.63 16.86 -6.03
N ASP A 214 -9.18 18.05 -6.43
CA ASP A 214 -9.95 18.96 -7.28
C ASP A 214 -10.16 18.39 -8.70
N TYR A 215 -9.25 17.50 -9.14
CA TYR A 215 -9.24 16.86 -10.46
C TYR A 215 -9.65 15.39 -10.43
N LEU A 216 -9.39 14.74 -9.32
CA LEU A 216 -9.56 13.31 -9.13
C LEU A 216 -10.21 13.04 -7.75
N PRO A 217 -11.46 13.50 -7.53
CA PRO A 217 -12.19 13.16 -6.31
C PRO A 217 -12.39 11.63 -6.24
N ASN A 218 -12.23 11.04 -5.05
CA ASN A 218 -12.36 9.60 -4.82
C ASN A 218 -11.32 8.72 -5.55
N TYR A 219 -10.21 9.28 -6.02
CA TYR A 219 -9.14 8.53 -6.69
C TYR A 219 -8.55 7.43 -5.79
N GLN A 220 -8.62 6.17 -6.23
CA GLN A 220 -7.91 5.07 -5.57
C GLN A 220 -6.41 5.18 -5.85
N ILE A 221 -5.67 5.77 -4.91
CA ILE A 221 -4.25 6.09 -5.07
C ILE A 221 -3.40 4.83 -4.96
N THR A 222 -3.60 4.07 -3.87
CA THR A 222 -2.87 2.82 -3.65
C THR A 222 -3.81 1.66 -3.42
N THR A 223 -3.36 0.48 -3.85
CA THR A 223 -4.07 -0.78 -3.75
C THR A 223 -3.23 -1.81 -3.00
N VAL A 224 -3.89 -2.81 -2.45
CA VAL A 224 -3.26 -4.05 -1.98
C VAL A 224 -3.27 -5.04 -3.14
N PHE A 225 -2.14 -5.66 -3.42
CA PHE A 225 -2.03 -6.66 -4.48
C PHE A 225 -1.08 -7.80 -4.12
N THR A 226 -1.24 -8.92 -4.79
CA THR A 226 -0.49 -10.15 -4.59
C THR A 226 -0.26 -10.86 -5.92
N SER A 227 0.41 -12.01 -5.92
CA SER A 227 0.49 -12.85 -7.10
C SER A 227 -0.90 -13.44 -7.43
N ALA A 228 -1.20 -13.62 -8.72
CA ALA A 228 -2.43 -14.29 -9.14
C ALA A 228 -2.56 -15.69 -8.53
N ARG A 229 -1.42 -16.38 -8.31
CA ARG A 229 -1.37 -17.67 -7.61
C ARG A 229 -1.82 -17.54 -6.15
N ASN A 230 -1.29 -16.59 -5.38
CA ASN A 230 -1.71 -16.39 -3.99
C ASN A 230 -3.20 -16.05 -3.92
N ALA A 231 -3.70 -15.18 -4.81
CA ALA A 231 -5.11 -14.83 -4.86
C ALA A 231 -5.99 -16.07 -5.17
N ALA A 232 -5.59 -16.96 -6.07
CA ALA A 232 -6.38 -18.13 -6.45
C ALA A 232 -6.26 -19.31 -5.48
N GLU A 233 -5.02 -19.63 -5.05
CA GLU A 233 -4.69 -20.88 -4.36
C GLU A 233 -4.45 -20.70 -2.86
N GLN A 234 -4.09 -19.50 -2.38
CA GLN A 234 -3.75 -19.23 -0.99
C GLN A 234 -4.81 -18.34 -0.30
N LYS A 235 -6.10 -18.63 -0.54
CA LYS A 235 -7.22 -17.78 -0.08
C LYS A 235 -7.22 -17.53 1.43
N VAL A 236 -6.93 -18.57 2.23
CA VAL A 236 -6.86 -18.43 3.69
C VAL A 236 -5.73 -17.48 4.10
N MET A 237 -4.52 -17.68 3.57
CA MET A 237 -3.36 -16.83 3.86
C MET A 237 -3.60 -15.38 3.40
N THR A 238 -4.22 -15.18 2.25
CA THR A 238 -4.58 -13.85 1.72
C THR A 238 -5.63 -13.18 2.60
N GLY A 239 -6.62 -13.92 3.08
CA GLY A 239 -7.62 -13.43 4.05
C GLY A 239 -6.98 -13.05 5.39
N ASP A 240 -6.09 -13.88 5.92
CA ASP A 240 -5.35 -13.62 7.16
C ASP A 240 -4.47 -12.37 7.05
N PHE A 241 -3.79 -12.19 5.90
CA PHE A 241 -3.02 -10.98 5.63
C PHE A 241 -3.92 -9.73 5.62
N LEU A 242 -5.03 -9.75 4.90
CA LEU A 242 -5.98 -8.63 4.85
C LEU A 242 -6.61 -8.37 6.23
N ALA A 243 -6.92 -9.40 7.01
CA ALA A 243 -7.44 -9.24 8.36
C ALA A 243 -6.45 -8.51 9.29
N GLY A 244 -5.16 -8.87 9.24
CA GLY A 244 -4.12 -8.14 9.97
C GLY A 244 -3.94 -6.70 9.47
N PHE A 245 -3.84 -6.52 8.16
CA PHE A 245 -3.68 -5.21 7.53
C PHE A 245 -4.83 -4.24 7.89
N THR A 246 -6.08 -4.71 7.82
CA THR A 246 -7.26 -3.87 8.09
C THR A 246 -7.37 -3.45 9.55
N LYS A 247 -6.89 -4.25 10.50
CA LYS A 247 -6.75 -3.82 11.91
C LYS A 247 -5.75 -2.67 12.04
N GLY A 248 -4.59 -2.77 11.38
CA GLY A 248 -3.61 -1.68 11.36
C GLY A 248 -4.15 -0.39 10.72
N VAL A 249 -4.97 -0.52 9.66
CA VAL A 249 -5.70 0.60 9.04
C VAL A 249 -6.69 1.22 10.02
N ALA A 250 -7.47 0.41 10.74
CA ALA A 250 -8.46 0.89 11.71
C ALA A 250 -7.79 1.68 12.84
N ASP A 251 -6.70 1.17 13.40
CA ASP A 251 -5.95 1.86 14.45
C ASP A 251 -5.35 3.17 13.97
N TYR A 252 -4.79 3.18 12.75
CA TYR A 252 -4.28 4.40 12.13
C TYR A 252 -5.39 5.45 12.00
N ASN A 253 -6.52 5.09 11.41
CA ASN A 253 -7.64 6.01 11.22
C ASN A 253 -8.20 6.51 12.56
N ALA A 254 -8.32 5.64 13.57
CA ALA A 254 -8.75 6.02 14.91
C ALA A 254 -7.81 7.04 15.54
N ALA A 255 -6.50 6.83 15.49
CA ALA A 255 -5.52 7.73 16.11
C ALA A 255 -5.30 9.01 15.29
N MET A 256 -5.09 8.88 13.97
CA MET A 256 -4.60 9.99 13.14
C MET A 256 -5.70 10.82 12.49
N ILE A 257 -6.87 10.22 12.19
CA ILE A 257 -8.00 10.91 11.56
C ILE A 257 -9.05 11.29 12.59
N ALA A 258 -9.60 10.30 13.33
CA ALA A 258 -10.65 10.53 14.32
C ALA A 258 -10.12 11.08 15.65
N ARG A 259 -8.82 10.94 15.92
CA ARG A 259 -8.12 11.39 17.13
C ARG A 259 -8.78 10.89 18.42
N THR A 260 -9.30 9.67 18.41
CA THR A 260 -10.05 9.09 19.52
C THR A 260 -9.26 9.01 20.83
N GLY A 261 -7.93 8.86 20.75
CA GLY A 261 -7.01 8.86 21.90
C GLY A 261 -6.45 10.24 22.26
N GLY A 262 -6.96 11.33 21.64
CA GLY A 262 -6.41 12.68 21.80
C GLY A 262 -4.93 12.76 21.38
N ASP A 263 -4.21 13.74 21.90
CA ASP A 263 -2.79 13.95 21.56
C ASP A 263 -1.89 12.78 21.99
N ALA A 264 -2.23 12.08 23.07
CA ALA A 264 -1.47 10.91 23.51
C ALA A 264 -1.53 9.77 22.48
N GLY A 265 -2.72 9.46 21.94
CA GLY A 265 -2.89 8.45 20.91
C GLY A 265 -2.23 8.84 19.59
N VAL A 266 -2.27 10.14 19.22
CA VAL A 266 -1.54 10.64 18.05
C VAL A 266 -0.03 10.46 18.24
N ASN A 267 0.53 10.84 19.40
CA ASN A 267 1.96 10.74 19.67
C ASN A 267 2.45 9.27 19.63
N GLU A 268 1.72 8.34 20.28
CA GLU A 268 2.02 6.92 20.22
C GLU A 268 2.06 6.41 18.75
N MET A 269 1.05 6.79 17.97
CA MET A 269 0.97 6.40 16.56
C MET A 269 2.11 6.99 15.73
N VAL A 270 2.48 8.24 15.98
CA VAL A 270 3.60 8.91 15.33
C VAL A 270 4.93 8.23 15.65
N GLU A 271 5.17 7.83 16.91
CA GLU A 271 6.36 7.10 17.33
C GLU A 271 6.47 5.76 16.58
N LEU A 272 5.36 5.04 16.44
CA LEU A 272 5.30 3.80 15.70
C LEU A 272 5.60 4.01 14.20
N ILE A 273 4.97 4.99 13.56
CA ILE A 273 5.17 5.32 12.14
C ILE A 273 6.61 5.80 11.90
N HIS A 274 7.18 6.56 12.83
CA HIS A 274 8.53 7.10 12.71
C HIS A 274 9.61 6.02 12.58
N LYS A 275 9.41 4.82 13.10
CA LYS A 275 10.34 3.68 12.89
C LYS A 275 10.57 3.36 11.41
N TYR A 276 9.62 3.73 10.54
CA TYR A 276 9.62 3.42 9.12
C TYR A 276 9.68 4.65 8.21
N VAL A 277 9.11 5.76 8.67
CA VAL A 277 8.99 7.01 7.91
C VAL A 277 9.84 8.07 8.57
N TYR A 278 10.83 8.59 7.87
CA TYR A 278 11.83 9.53 8.42
C TYR A 278 12.65 9.00 9.60
N ALA A 279 12.88 7.69 9.65
CA ALA A 279 13.67 7.03 10.70
C ALA A 279 15.12 7.54 10.82
N ASP A 280 15.62 8.23 9.79
CA ASP A 280 16.91 8.90 9.74
C ASP A 280 16.94 10.29 10.41
N ARG A 281 15.78 10.76 10.91
CA ARG A 281 15.64 12.08 11.55
C ARG A 281 15.22 11.92 13.01
N PRO A 282 15.58 12.85 13.91
CA PRO A 282 15.00 12.90 15.25
C PRO A 282 13.47 12.98 15.21
N LEU A 283 12.81 12.29 16.14
CA LEU A 283 11.35 12.20 16.21
C LEU A 283 10.67 13.58 16.21
N GLU A 284 11.19 14.52 17.00
CA GLU A 284 10.64 15.88 17.12
C GLU A 284 10.69 16.66 15.79
N LYS A 285 11.59 16.30 14.87
CA LYS A 285 11.68 16.88 13.52
C LYS A 285 10.81 16.14 12.50
N ALA A 286 10.59 14.84 12.71
CA ALA A 286 9.78 14.01 11.83
C ALA A 286 8.27 14.13 12.13
N ALA A 287 7.90 14.20 13.40
CA ALA A 287 6.51 14.18 13.87
C ALA A 287 5.59 15.21 13.19
N PRO A 288 5.97 16.49 13.03
CA PRO A 288 5.12 17.44 12.32
C PRO A 288 4.82 17.05 10.87
N SER A 289 5.77 16.41 10.17
CA SER A 289 5.56 15.95 8.80
C SER A 289 4.65 14.74 8.74
N ILE A 290 4.74 13.82 9.70
CA ILE A 290 3.87 12.65 9.83
C ILE A 290 2.44 13.10 10.13
N ILE A 291 2.25 13.97 11.14
CA ILE A 291 0.93 14.48 11.56
C ILE A 291 0.26 15.29 10.44
N ASN A 292 0.98 16.26 9.86
CA ASN A 292 0.44 17.12 8.82
C ASN A 292 0.30 16.42 7.46
N GLY A 293 0.84 15.22 7.33
CA GLY A 293 0.77 14.40 6.13
C GLY A 293 -0.25 13.27 6.20
N THR A 294 -1.13 13.29 7.20
CA THR A 294 -2.14 12.26 7.40
C THR A 294 -3.22 12.32 6.32
N MET A 295 -3.48 11.19 5.68
CA MET A 295 -4.61 10.93 4.80
C MET A 295 -5.39 9.74 5.36
N ARG A 296 -6.70 9.65 5.12
CA ARG A 296 -7.48 8.49 5.56
C ARG A 296 -7.12 7.25 4.74
N LEU A 297 -6.84 6.14 5.41
CA LEU A 297 -6.64 4.84 4.76
C LEU A 297 -7.99 4.15 4.54
N ASN A 298 -8.10 3.33 3.49
CA ASN A 298 -9.35 2.66 3.14
C ASN A 298 -9.75 1.64 4.22
N GLU A 299 -10.83 1.92 4.94
CA GLU A 299 -11.37 1.02 5.98
C GLU A 299 -11.75 -0.34 5.37
N GLY A 300 -11.38 -1.43 6.08
CA GLY A 300 -11.63 -2.79 5.59
C GLY A 300 -10.94 -3.10 4.26
N ALA A 301 -9.91 -2.33 3.87
CA ALA A 301 -9.27 -2.40 2.57
C ALA A 301 -10.27 -2.24 1.39
N ALA A 302 -11.37 -1.50 1.59
CA ALA A 302 -12.39 -1.30 0.56
C ALA A 302 -11.78 -0.72 -0.71
N LEU A 303 -12.19 -1.26 -1.87
CA LEU A 303 -11.62 -0.93 -3.18
C LEU A 303 -12.60 -0.11 -4.01
N ASN A 304 -12.20 1.08 -4.44
CA ASN A 304 -12.97 1.88 -5.38
C ASN A 304 -12.78 1.37 -6.81
N VAL A 305 -13.67 0.50 -7.24
CA VAL A 305 -13.60 -0.14 -8.57
C VAL A 305 -13.88 0.84 -9.72
N THR A 306 -14.68 1.89 -9.48
CA THR A 306 -14.92 2.96 -10.46
C THR A 306 -13.62 3.69 -10.78
N SER A 307 -12.85 4.05 -9.74
CA SER A 307 -11.56 4.70 -9.92
C SER A 307 -10.52 3.77 -10.59
N ILE A 308 -10.47 2.47 -10.24
CA ILE A 308 -9.57 1.52 -10.92
C ILE A 308 -9.94 1.38 -12.40
N GLN A 309 -11.25 1.36 -12.71
CA GLN A 309 -11.70 1.29 -14.11
C GLN A 309 -11.35 2.55 -14.91
N ASP A 310 -11.45 3.75 -14.30
CA ASP A 310 -11.02 4.98 -14.95
C ASP A 310 -9.52 4.99 -15.23
N GLN A 311 -8.72 4.53 -14.25
CA GLN A 311 -7.28 4.37 -14.44
C GLN A 311 -6.98 3.39 -15.59
N LEU A 312 -7.61 2.20 -15.61
CA LEU A 312 -7.42 1.22 -16.68
C LEU A 312 -7.76 1.81 -18.05
N LYS A 313 -8.89 2.49 -18.19
CA LYS A 313 -9.29 3.16 -19.44
C LYS A 313 -8.27 4.20 -19.88
N TRP A 314 -7.74 4.99 -18.95
CA TRP A 314 -6.70 5.97 -19.26
C TRP A 314 -5.43 5.28 -19.75
N PHE A 315 -4.95 4.22 -19.07
CA PHE A 315 -3.76 3.47 -19.51
C PHE A 315 -3.95 2.88 -20.92
N GLN A 316 -5.16 2.43 -21.25
CA GLN A 316 -5.52 1.92 -22.57
C GLN A 316 -5.56 3.04 -23.61
N SER A 317 -6.15 4.20 -23.31
CA SER A 317 -6.22 5.34 -24.24
C SER A 317 -4.86 5.95 -24.56
N GLU A 318 -3.90 5.87 -23.64
CA GLU A 318 -2.52 6.31 -23.84
C GLU A 318 -1.63 5.22 -24.47
N ALA A 319 -2.21 4.08 -24.88
CA ALA A 319 -1.50 2.93 -25.43
C ALA A 319 -0.34 2.42 -24.50
N LEU A 320 -0.48 2.60 -23.20
CA LEU A 320 0.48 2.17 -22.18
C LEU A 320 0.26 0.71 -21.77
N VAL A 321 -0.91 0.16 -22.05
CA VAL A 321 -1.29 -1.24 -21.86
C VAL A 321 -2.23 -1.67 -23.00
N ASP A 322 -2.42 -2.97 -23.16
CA ASP A 322 -3.27 -3.51 -24.23
C ASP A 322 -4.75 -3.16 -24.00
N ALA A 323 -5.47 -2.91 -25.09
CA ALA A 323 -6.86 -2.46 -25.05
C ALA A 323 -7.86 -3.54 -24.60
N ASP A 324 -7.50 -4.81 -24.66
CA ASP A 324 -8.33 -5.96 -24.32
C ASP A 324 -8.29 -6.36 -22.84
N ILE A 325 -7.45 -5.70 -22.03
CA ILE A 325 -7.37 -5.96 -20.59
C ILE A 325 -8.66 -5.53 -19.91
N THR A 326 -9.25 -6.45 -19.14
CA THR A 326 -10.50 -6.21 -18.39
C THR A 326 -10.26 -5.99 -16.92
N MET A 327 -11.28 -5.49 -16.21
CA MET A 327 -11.25 -5.39 -14.76
C MET A 327 -11.06 -6.75 -14.10
N ASP A 328 -11.69 -7.81 -14.60
CA ASP A 328 -11.55 -9.18 -14.07
C ASP A 328 -10.11 -9.71 -14.23
N THR A 329 -9.39 -9.27 -15.27
CA THR A 329 -7.97 -9.57 -15.41
C THR A 329 -7.13 -8.92 -14.30
N LEU A 330 -7.44 -7.67 -13.96
CA LEU A 330 -6.67 -6.86 -13.03
C LEU A 330 -7.03 -7.10 -11.56
N VAL A 331 -8.33 -7.25 -11.24
CA VAL A 331 -8.86 -7.20 -9.88
C VAL A 331 -9.53 -8.51 -9.50
N ASP A 332 -9.37 -8.93 -8.24
CA ASP A 332 -10.21 -9.94 -7.58
C ASP A 332 -11.00 -9.26 -6.46
N THR A 333 -12.28 -9.00 -6.71
CA THR A 333 -13.20 -8.30 -5.78
C THR A 333 -13.74 -9.20 -4.67
N SER A 334 -13.40 -10.49 -4.65
CA SER A 334 -13.93 -11.46 -3.67
C SER A 334 -13.39 -11.27 -2.26
N TYR A 335 -12.31 -10.51 -2.10
CA TYR A 335 -11.61 -10.36 -0.83
C TYR A 335 -12.11 -9.20 0.04
N VAL A 336 -12.64 -8.15 -0.56
CA VAL A 336 -12.97 -6.89 0.13
C VAL A 336 -14.27 -6.29 -0.40
N LYS A 337 -14.85 -5.39 0.39
CA LYS A 337 -15.97 -4.58 -0.07
C LYS A 337 -15.53 -3.67 -1.23
N THR A 338 -16.36 -3.60 -2.28
CA THR A 338 -16.16 -2.64 -3.37
C THR A 338 -16.93 -1.34 -3.13
N ILE A 339 -16.36 -0.24 -3.60
CA ILE A 339 -16.97 1.10 -3.60
C ILE A 339 -17.11 1.54 -5.06
N HIS A 340 -18.23 2.21 -5.37
CA HIS A 340 -18.58 2.76 -6.67
C HIS A 340 -18.79 4.28 -6.55
N ALA A 341 -17.71 5.05 -6.35
CA ALA A 341 -17.74 6.49 -6.12
C ALA A 341 -16.93 7.26 -7.20
#